data_443757a045f8299e1d250f972242d0e5
#
_entry.id   443757a045f8299e1d250f972242d0e5
#
_cell.length_a   1.000
_cell.length_b   1.000
_cell.length_c   1.000
_cell.angle_alpha   90.00
_cell.angle_beta   90.00
_cell.angle_gamma   90.00
#
_symmetry.space_group_name_H-M   'P 1'
#
loop_
_entity.id
_entity.type
_entity.pdbx_description
1 polymer ?
#
loop_
_entity_poly.entity_id
_entity_poly.type
_entity_poly.pdbx_seq_one_letter_code
_entity_poly.pdbx_strand_id
1 'polypeptide(L)'
;MEDQEVKLMKGNEAIAHAAIRCGADGYFGYPITPQSEIIETLALLKPWETTGMVVLQAESEVASINMLYGGAGAGKRVLTSSSSPGVALMQEGISYMAGAELPGVIVNVQRGGPGLGTIQPSQSDYNQATRGGGNGDYNVIVLAPASVQEMADFVDLAFTLAFKYRNPAMILSDGVIGQMMEKVVLPPMKPRRTEEEILKECPWASTGRTHDRQPNIITSLELMPEVMEQKNLHLQAKYQQIRDTETRCEMTNCDDADYIIVAFGSASRIAEKSMETARKQGIKVGLFRPITLWPFPEKELQKTAKGKRGVLVAEINAGQMIQDVKIALGNSVPVEHFGRLGGIVPDPEEIVHAIQTKLMSNE
;
A
#
# COMPACT_ATOMS: atom_id res chain seq x y z
N MET A 1 25.36 -6.45 -19.76
CA MET A 1 24.45 -5.79 -18.77
C MET A 1 23.71 -4.75 -19.60
N GLU A 2 22.40 -4.92 -19.81
CA GLU A 2 21.62 -3.86 -20.42
C GLU A 2 21.74 -2.63 -19.53
N ASP A 3 22.01 -1.47 -20.12
CA ASP A 3 22.10 -0.21 -19.39
C ASP A 3 20.74 0.03 -18.70
N GLN A 4 20.71 -0.08 -17.37
CA GLN A 4 19.50 0.21 -16.60
C GLN A 4 19.16 1.68 -16.77
N GLU A 5 17.97 1.96 -17.25
CA GLU A 5 17.49 3.33 -17.43
C GLU A 5 17.26 4.00 -16.09
N VAL A 6 18.00 5.09 -15.84
CA VAL A 6 17.89 5.90 -14.62
C VAL A 6 17.30 7.25 -14.97
N LYS A 7 16.22 7.64 -14.26
CA LYS A 7 15.55 8.93 -14.46
C LYS A 7 15.36 9.65 -13.12
N LEU A 8 15.46 10.97 -13.16
CA LEU A 8 14.99 11.84 -12.07
C LEU A 8 13.50 12.08 -12.29
N MET A 9 12.67 11.66 -11.33
CA MET A 9 11.21 11.78 -11.44
C MET A 9 10.52 11.86 -10.10
N LYS A 10 9.26 12.30 -10.10
CA LYS A 10 8.38 12.27 -8.93
C LYS A 10 7.88 10.85 -8.63
N GLY A 11 7.46 10.62 -7.37
CA GLY A 11 6.87 9.34 -6.96
C GLY A 11 5.63 8.96 -7.78
N ASN A 12 4.76 9.93 -8.06
CA ASN A 12 3.59 9.71 -8.92
C ASN A 12 3.98 9.31 -10.35
N GLU A 13 4.99 9.96 -10.93
CA GLU A 13 5.52 9.62 -12.26
C GLU A 13 6.13 8.21 -12.26
N ALA A 14 6.82 7.83 -11.17
CA ALA A 14 7.42 6.52 -11.02
C ALA A 14 6.39 5.38 -11.05
N ILE A 15 5.22 5.57 -10.42
CA ILE A 15 4.08 4.64 -10.51
C ILE A 15 3.66 4.45 -11.99
N ALA A 16 3.49 5.54 -12.74
CA ALA A 16 3.06 5.48 -14.14
C ALA A 16 4.07 4.74 -15.02
N HIS A 17 5.35 5.06 -14.89
CA HIS A 17 6.43 4.37 -15.60
C HIS A 17 6.50 2.88 -15.23
N ALA A 18 6.41 2.54 -13.94
CA ALA A 18 6.46 1.16 -13.47
C ALA A 18 5.24 0.36 -13.96
N ALA A 19 4.04 0.96 -13.98
CA ALA A 19 2.83 0.31 -14.49
C ALA A 19 2.99 -0.13 -15.95
N ILE A 20 3.52 0.74 -16.81
CA ILE A 20 3.81 0.40 -18.20
C ILE A 20 4.84 -0.72 -18.28
N ARG A 21 5.93 -0.62 -17.51
CA ARG A 21 7.08 -1.53 -17.56
C ARG A 21 6.79 -2.91 -16.97
N CYS A 22 5.89 -3.02 -16.00
CA CYS A 22 5.50 -4.33 -15.46
C CYS A 22 4.46 -5.07 -16.33
N GLY A 23 4.10 -4.52 -17.49
CA GLY A 23 3.16 -5.13 -18.42
C GLY A 23 1.71 -5.03 -17.96
N ALA A 24 1.33 -3.90 -17.37
CA ALA A 24 -0.08 -3.63 -17.04
C ALA A 24 -0.94 -3.57 -18.29
N ASP A 25 -2.14 -4.10 -18.19
CA ASP A 25 -3.14 -4.12 -19.28
C ASP A 25 -3.98 -2.86 -19.31
N GLY A 26 -4.20 -2.21 -18.15
CA GLY A 26 -5.03 -1.02 -18.11
C GLY A 26 -4.90 -0.22 -16.82
N TYR A 27 -5.14 1.08 -16.95
CA TYR A 27 -5.30 2.04 -15.87
C TYR A 27 -6.65 2.73 -16.01
N PHE A 28 -7.40 2.77 -14.92
CA PHE A 28 -8.71 3.43 -14.84
C PHE A 28 -8.69 4.38 -13.64
N GLY A 29 -8.75 5.68 -13.86
CA GLY A 29 -8.63 6.64 -12.76
C GLY A 29 -9.44 7.91 -12.98
N TYR A 30 -9.65 8.62 -11.87
CA TYR A 30 -10.22 9.96 -11.84
C TYR A 30 -9.21 10.92 -11.19
N PRO A 31 -8.93 12.09 -11.79
CA PRO A 31 -7.90 12.99 -11.29
C PRO A 31 -8.32 13.61 -9.95
N ILE A 32 -7.43 13.52 -8.98
CA ILE A 32 -7.57 14.13 -7.65
C ILE A 32 -6.19 14.45 -7.08
N THR A 33 -6.00 15.65 -6.52
CA THR A 33 -4.76 16.03 -5.85
C THR A 33 -4.56 15.20 -4.55
N PRO A 34 -3.34 14.69 -4.27
CA PRO A 34 -2.06 14.95 -4.94
C PRO A 34 -1.57 13.84 -5.90
N GLN A 35 -2.43 13.04 -6.51
CA GLN A 35 -2.04 11.90 -7.36
C GLN A 35 -2.23 12.14 -8.88
N SER A 36 -2.70 13.31 -9.30
CA SER A 36 -3.08 13.59 -10.71
C SER A 36 -1.95 13.32 -11.71
N GLU A 37 -0.69 13.50 -11.31
CA GLU A 37 0.45 13.25 -12.17
C GLU A 37 0.58 11.79 -12.63
N ILE A 38 -0.08 10.82 -11.96
CA ILE A 38 -0.09 9.42 -12.43
C ILE A 38 -0.81 9.33 -13.78
N ILE A 39 -2.05 9.84 -13.86
CA ILE A 39 -2.81 9.80 -15.12
C ILE A 39 -2.23 10.75 -16.16
N GLU A 40 -1.73 11.93 -15.75
CA GLU A 40 -1.07 12.89 -16.64
C GLU A 40 0.18 12.28 -17.29
N THR A 41 1.02 11.60 -16.52
CA THR A 41 2.22 10.91 -17.04
C THR A 41 1.84 9.79 -18.00
N LEU A 42 0.83 8.98 -17.65
CA LEU A 42 0.32 7.95 -18.56
C LEU A 42 -0.21 8.55 -19.87
N ALA A 43 -0.91 9.68 -19.80
CA ALA A 43 -1.41 10.38 -20.98
C ALA A 43 -0.27 10.93 -21.85
N LEU A 44 0.81 11.43 -21.25
CA LEU A 44 2.00 11.91 -21.96
C LEU A 44 2.79 10.76 -22.62
N LEU A 45 2.94 9.63 -21.94
CA LEU A 45 3.69 8.46 -22.41
C LEU A 45 2.92 7.65 -23.46
N LYS A 46 1.60 7.82 -23.56
CA LYS A 46 0.72 7.16 -24.54
C LYS A 46 0.95 5.64 -24.66
N PRO A 47 0.87 4.88 -23.56
CA PRO A 47 1.20 3.46 -23.58
C PRO A 47 0.26 2.64 -24.50
N TRP A 48 -0.90 3.15 -24.89
CA TRP A 48 -1.76 2.53 -25.89
C TRP A 48 -1.15 2.47 -27.28
N GLU A 49 -0.23 3.39 -27.62
CA GLU A 49 0.50 3.41 -28.89
C GLU A 49 1.73 2.46 -28.88
N THR A 50 2.30 2.18 -27.69
CA THR A 50 3.57 1.45 -27.55
C THR A 50 3.39 0.03 -27.03
N THR A 51 2.66 -0.15 -25.93
CA THR A 51 2.45 -1.46 -25.30
C THR A 51 1.02 -1.97 -25.48
N GLY A 52 0.10 -1.13 -25.94
CA GLY A 52 -1.34 -1.42 -26.00
C GLY A 52 -2.04 -1.38 -24.65
N MET A 53 -1.41 -0.83 -23.59
CA MET A 53 -2.05 -0.61 -22.30
C MET A 53 -3.18 0.41 -22.44
N VAL A 54 -4.37 0.07 -21.96
CA VAL A 54 -5.53 0.97 -21.95
C VAL A 54 -5.37 2.00 -20.84
N VAL A 55 -5.53 3.28 -21.17
CA VAL A 55 -5.60 4.36 -20.15
C VAL A 55 -6.91 5.08 -20.34
N LEU A 56 -7.72 5.10 -19.30
CA LEU A 56 -9.05 5.71 -19.36
C LEU A 56 -9.31 6.56 -18.13
N GLN A 57 -9.66 7.82 -18.36
CA GLN A 57 -10.20 8.66 -17.31
C GLN A 57 -11.68 8.34 -17.12
N ALA A 58 -12.01 7.82 -15.93
CA ALA A 58 -13.39 7.56 -15.53
C ALA A 58 -14.12 8.87 -15.18
N GLU A 59 -15.43 8.83 -15.07
CA GLU A 59 -16.24 9.98 -14.68
C GLU A 59 -16.25 10.22 -13.16
N SER A 60 -15.83 9.21 -12.37
CA SER A 60 -15.78 9.25 -10.91
C SER A 60 -14.91 8.11 -10.37
N GLU A 61 -14.57 8.16 -9.09
CA GLU A 61 -13.86 7.08 -8.40
C GLU A 61 -14.72 5.80 -8.32
N VAL A 62 -16.03 5.93 -8.19
CA VAL A 62 -16.96 4.79 -8.23
C VAL A 62 -16.91 4.10 -9.59
N ALA A 63 -16.88 4.86 -10.69
CA ALA A 63 -16.69 4.29 -12.01
C ALA A 63 -15.30 3.64 -12.17
N SER A 64 -14.23 4.29 -11.66
CA SER A 64 -12.86 3.77 -11.71
C SER A 64 -12.74 2.39 -11.07
N ILE A 65 -13.27 2.21 -9.86
CA ILE A 65 -13.18 0.93 -9.15
C ILE A 65 -14.02 -0.16 -9.83
N ASN A 66 -15.16 0.19 -10.44
CA ASN A 66 -15.98 -0.76 -11.19
C ASN A 66 -15.30 -1.19 -12.51
N MET A 67 -14.59 -0.27 -13.18
CA MET A 67 -13.75 -0.61 -14.34
C MET A 67 -12.58 -1.52 -13.93
N LEU A 68 -11.96 -1.24 -12.77
CA LEU A 68 -10.93 -2.11 -12.20
C LEU A 68 -11.49 -3.52 -11.93
N TYR A 69 -12.68 -3.61 -11.32
CA TYR A 69 -13.38 -4.88 -11.09
C TYR A 69 -13.58 -5.67 -12.39
N GLY A 70 -14.10 -5.01 -13.44
CA GLY A 70 -14.32 -5.63 -14.74
C GLY A 70 -13.04 -6.11 -15.41
N GLY A 71 -12.01 -5.28 -15.43
CA GLY A 71 -10.70 -5.62 -15.98
C GLY A 71 -10.02 -6.77 -15.24
N ALA A 72 -10.04 -6.73 -13.90
CA ALA A 72 -9.54 -7.81 -13.06
C ALA A 72 -10.33 -9.11 -13.29
N GLY A 73 -11.66 -9.02 -13.42
CA GLY A 73 -12.53 -10.15 -13.75
C GLY A 73 -12.20 -10.82 -15.08
N ALA A 74 -11.66 -10.08 -16.03
CA ALA A 74 -11.14 -10.61 -17.30
C ALA A 74 -9.70 -11.17 -17.20
N GLY A 75 -9.13 -11.27 -15.99
CA GLY A 75 -7.77 -11.77 -15.77
C GLY A 75 -6.67 -10.77 -16.16
N LYS A 76 -7.01 -9.51 -16.41
CA LYS A 76 -6.08 -8.48 -16.83
C LYS A 76 -5.36 -7.84 -15.64
N ARG A 77 -4.09 -7.44 -15.83
CA ARG A 77 -3.34 -6.63 -14.86
C ARG A 77 -3.81 -5.19 -14.95
N VAL A 78 -4.68 -4.78 -14.06
CA VAL A 78 -5.28 -3.45 -14.05
C VAL A 78 -5.03 -2.74 -12.73
N LEU A 79 -4.87 -1.40 -12.81
CA LEU A 79 -4.66 -0.56 -11.65
C LEU A 79 -5.51 0.71 -11.70
N THR A 80 -5.73 1.28 -10.54
CA THR A 80 -6.33 2.60 -10.33
C THR A 80 -5.51 3.39 -9.32
N SER A 81 -5.66 4.70 -9.34
CA SER A 81 -5.11 5.56 -8.30
C SER A 81 -6.12 6.62 -7.88
N SER A 82 -6.06 7.00 -6.61
CA SER A 82 -6.85 8.08 -6.04
C SER A 82 -6.15 8.67 -4.81
N SER A 83 -6.83 9.53 -4.10
CA SER A 83 -6.44 10.11 -2.83
C SER A 83 -7.58 9.95 -1.83
N SER A 84 -7.28 9.95 -0.57
CA SER A 84 -8.14 9.75 0.61
C SER A 84 -9.67 9.82 0.39
N PRO A 85 -10.29 10.96 0.02
CA PRO A 85 -11.75 11.01 -0.17
C PRO A 85 -12.22 10.20 -1.39
N GLY A 86 -11.40 10.10 -2.44
CA GLY A 86 -11.74 9.28 -3.61
C GLY A 86 -11.63 7.79 -3.29
N VAL A 87 -10.62 7.36 -2.50
CA VAL A 87 -10.52 5.98 -2.02
C VAL A 87 -11.69 5.63 -1.10
N ALA A 88 -12.21 6.61 -0.33
CA ALA A 88 -13.43 6.41 0.47
C ALA A 88 -14.63 6.05 -0.42
N LEU A 89 -14.78 6.65 -1.60
CA LEU A 89 -15.82 6.30 -2.57
C LEU A 89 -15.62 4.93 -3.22
N MET A 90 -14.38 4.42 -3.26
CA MET A 90 -14.06 3.11 -3.85
C MET A 90 -14.31 1.92 -2.92
N GLN A 91 -14.60 2.14 -1.62
CA GLN A 91 -14.59 1.08 -0.60
C GLN A 91 -15.58 -0.05 -0.88
N GLU A 92 -16.76 0.24 -1.39
CA GLU A 92 -17.72 -0.78 -1.80
C GLU A 92 -17.16 -1.68 -2.91
N GLY A 93 -16.57 -1.09 -3.95
CA GLY A 93 -15.95 -1.83 -5.05
C GLY A 93 -14.75 -2.66 -4.60
N ILE A 94 -13.95 -2.15 -3.66
CA ILE A 94 -12.82 -2.90 -3.05
C ILE A 94 -13.35 -4.12 -2.29
N SER A 95 -14.42 -3.97 -1.51
CA SER A 95 -15.09 -5.08 -0.84
C SER A 95 -15.60 -6.12 -1.85
N TYR A 96 -16.22 -5.68 -2.96
CA TYR A 96 -16.68 -6.59 -4.03
C TYR A 96 -15.51 -7.34 -4.68
N MET A 97 -14.38 -6.66 -4.93
CA MET A 97 -13.18 -7.32 -5.47
C MET A 97 -12.64 -8.39 -4.52
N ALA A 98 -12.58 -8.09 -3.22
CA ALA A 98 -12.13 -9.05 -2.22
C ALA A 98 -13.07 -10.27 -2.15
N GLY A 99 -14.39 -10.04 -2.11
CA GLY A 99 -15.40 -11.10 -2.07
C GLY A 99 -15.46 -11.95 -3.35
N ALA A 100 -15.16 -11.36 -4.50
CA ALA A 100 -15.06 -12.07 -5.79
C ALA A 100 -13.65 -12.64 -6.07
N GLU A 101 -12.70 -12.45 -5.16
CA GLU A 101 -11.29 -12.85 -5.29
C GLU A 101 -10.64 -12.33 -6.58
N LEU A 102 -10.78 -11.04 -6.82
CA LEU A 102 -10.24 -10.37 -8.00
C LEU A 102 -8.92 -9.64 -7.69
N PRO A 103 -7.85 -9.94 -8.44
CA PRO A 103 -6.59 -9.24 -8.31
C PRO A 103 -6.66 -7.86 -8.98
N GLY A 104 -6.28 -6.82 -8.26
CA GLY A 104 -6.17 -5.47 -8.80
C GLY A 104 -5.29 -4.61 -7.89
N VAL A 105 -4.68 -3.58 -8.45
CA VAL A 105 -3.80 -2.67 -7.71
C VAL A 105 -4.46 -1.32 -7.54
N ILE A 106 -4.52 -0.84 -6.30
CA ILE A 106 -5.04 0.46 -5.93
C ILE A 106 -3.87 1.29 -5.37
N VAL A 107 -3.66 2.49 -5.89
CA VAL A 107 -2.67 3.43 -5.35
C VAL A 107 -3.43 4.52 -4.61
N ASN A 108 -3.19 4.65 -3.30
CA ASN A 108 -3.69 5.75 -2.49
C ASN A 108 -2.54 6.70 -2.14
N VAL A 109 -2.58 7.90 -2.70
CA VAL A 109 -1.66 8.98 -2.31
C VAL A 109 -2.39 9.85 -1.29
N GLN A 110 -2.17 9.55 0.00
CA GLN A 110 -2.92 10.11 1.10
C GLN A 110 -2.76 11.63 1.23
N ARG A 111 -3.84 12.27 1.66
CA ARG A 111 -3.88 13.68 2.03
C ARG A 111 -4.66 13.88 3.34
N GLY A 112 -4.50 15.03 3.97
CA GLY A 112 -5.13 15.31 5.26
C GLY A 112 -6.64 15.44 5.18
N GLY A 113 -7.32 14.67 6.05
CA GLY A 113 -8.76 14.70 6.32
C GLY A 113 -9.06 15.24 7.72
N PRO A 114 -10.30 15.07 8.22
CA PRO A 114 -11.45 14.38 7.60
C PRO A 114 -12.18 15.20 6.54
N GLY A 115 -13.09 14.53 5.82
CA GLY A 115 -13.92 15.12 4.76
C GLY A 115 -13.07 15.51 3.55
N LEU A 116 -13.34 16.66 2.94
CA LEU A 116 -12.56 17.15 1.80
C LEU A 116 -11.12 17.49 2.22
N GLY A 117 -10.94 17.92 3.47
CA GLY A 117 -9.66 18.12 4.12
C GLY A 117 -8.74 19.12 3.45
N THR A 118 -7.47 18.78 3.38
CA THR A 118 -6.40 19.56 2.73
C THR A 118 -5.68 18.72 1.68
N ILE A 119 -4.98 19.36 0.76
CA ILE A 119 -4.11 18.68 -0.21
C ILE A 119 -2.74 18.29 0.37
N GLN A 120 -2.46 18.67 1.61
CA GLN A 120 -1.21 18.39 2.30
C GLN A 120 -1.11 16.89 2.69
N PRO A 121 0.11 16.34 2.82
CA PRO A 121 0.32 14.93 3.10
C PRO A 121 -0.23 14.50 4.46
N SER A 122 -0.68 13.26 4.54
CA SER A 122 -1.15 12.64 5.79
C SER A 122 -0.97 11.13 5.73
N GLN A 123 -1.09 10.47 6.89
CA GLN A 123 -1.11 9.00 7.01
C GLN A 123 -2.41 8.54 7.70
N SER A 124 -3.49 9.33 7.57
CA SER A 124 -4.74 9.09 8.30
C SER A 124 -5.66 8.05 7.66
N ASP A 125 -5.29 7.46 6.53
CA ASP A 125 -6.03 6.38 5.89
C ASP A 125 -5.52 4.97 6.30
N TYR A 126 -4.60 4.89 7.26
CA TYR A 126 -4.04 3.62 7.72
C TYR A 126 -5.13 2.60 8.10
N ASN A 127 -6.06 3.01 8.97
CA ASN A 127 -7.15 2.12 9.40
C ASN A 127 -8.09 1.77 8.23
N GLN A 128 -8.40 2.72 7.35
CA GLN A 128 -9.21 2.47 6.16
C GLN A 128 -8.56 1.40 5.26
N ALA A 129 -7.24 1.48 5.05
CA ALA A 129 -6.51 0.54 4.21
C ALA A 129 -6.34 -0.84 4.86
N THR A 130 -6.03 -0.89 6.16
CA THR A 130 -5.63 -2.12 6.86
C THR A 130 -6.77 -2.87 7.51
N ARG A 131 -7.89 -2.19 7.84
CA ARG A 131 -9.04 -2.80 8.52
C ARG A 131 -10.27 -2.97 7.63
N GLY A 132 -10.17 -2.56 6.34
CA GLY A 132 -11.27 -2.54 5.41
C GLY A 132 -12.24 -1.38 5.65
N GLY A 133 -12.48 -0.58 4.61
CA GLY A 133 -13.42 0.54 4.67
C GLY A 133 -14.80 0.20 4.10
N GLY A 134 -14.94 -0.94 3.41
CA GLY A 134 -16.20 -1.48 2.92
C GLY A 134 -16.85 -2.44 3.92
N ASN A 135 -17.82 -3.22 3.45
CA ASN A 135 -18.51 -4.20 4.26
C ASN A 135 -17.87 -5.60 4.19
N GLY A 136 -18.04 -6.37 5.27
CA GLY A 136 -17.61 -7.77 5.37
C GLY A 136 -16.21 -7.97 5.96
N ASP A 137 -15.86 -9.22 6.19
CA ASP A 137 -14.62 -9.64 6.84
C ASP A 137 -13.50 -9.85 5.81
N TYR A 138 -13.08 -8.79 5.14
CA TYR A 138 -12.04 -8.84 4.13
C TYR A 138 -10.79 -8.04 4.51
N ASN A 139 -9.67 -8.35 3.86
CA ASN A 139 -8.44 -7.60 3.98
C ASN A 139 -7.83 -7.32 2.60
N VAL A 140 -7.12 -6.20 2.50
CA VAL A 140 -6.32 -5.80 1.34
C VAL A 140 -4.85 -5.94 1.70
N ILE A 141 -4.02 -6.40 0.77
CA ILE A 141 -2.56 -6.38 0.98
C ILE A 141 -2.10 -4.93 0.85
N VAL A 142 -1.47 -4.37 1.89
CA VAL A 142 -1.09 -2.94 1.92
C VAL A 142 0.41 -2.79 2.02
N LEU A 143 1.00 -2.12 1.02
CA LEU A 143 2.42 -1.80 0.91
C LEU A 143 2.62 -0.29 1.11
N ALA A 144 3.56 0.11 1.97
CA ALA A 144 3.87 1.50 2.26
C ALA A 144 5.27 1.88 1.77
N PRO A 145 5.39 2.52 0.61
CA PRO A 145 6.67 3.00 0.10
C PRO A 145 7.21 4.17 0.94
N ALA A 146 8.53 4.22 1.11
CA ALA A 146 9.24 5.32 1.77
C ALA A 146 10.20 6.07 0.84
N SER A 147 10.26 5.70 -0.45
CA SER A 147 11.08 6.36 -1.46
C SER A 147 10.40 6.34 -2.82
N VAL A 148 10.90 7.17 -3.74
CA VAL A 148 10.42 7.18 -5.13
C VAL A 148 10.79 5.86 -5.84
N GLN A 149 11.91 5.25 -5.48
CA GLN A 149 12.28 3.92 -5.99
C GLN A 149 11.24 2.88 -5.58
N GLU A 150 10.84 2.86 -4.30
CA GLU A 150 9.82 1.93 -3.83
C GLU A 150 8.44 2.19 -4.43
N MET A 151 8.11 3.44 -4.79
CA MET A 151 6.90 3.73 -5.56
C MET A 151 6.89 2.95 -6.88
N ALA A 152 8.02 2.86 -7.56
CA ALA A 152 8.15 2.07 -8.79
C ALA A 152 8.15 0.55 -8.51
N ASP A 153 8.96 0.09 -7.57
CA ASP A 153 9.18 -1.33 -7.31
C ASP A 153 7.91 -2.02 -6.78
N PHE A 154 7.12 -1.30 -5.98
CA PHE A 154 5.91 -1.86 -5.39
C PHE A 154 4.76 -2.03 -6.38
N VAL A 155 4.81 -1.45 -7.58
CA VAL A 155 3.80 -1.71 -8.61
C VAL A 155 3.85 -3.18 -9.07
N ASP A 156 5.04 -3.67 -9.41
CA ASP A 156 5.21 -5.09 -9.82
C ASP A 156 4.97 -6.05 -8.64
N LEU A 157 5.45 -5.68 -7.45
CA LEU A 157 5.22 -6.44 -6.23
C LEU A 157 3.71 -6.54 -5.91
N ALA A 158 2.98 -5.43 -5.99
CA ALA A 158 1.54 -5.40 -5.73
C ALA A 158 0.78 -6.28 -6.73
N PHE A 159 1.10 -6.22 -8.03
CA PHE A 159 0.53 -7.14 -9.01
C PHE A 159 0.87 -8.60 -8.71
N THR A 160 2.13 -8.89 -8.37
CA THR A 160 2.57 -10.26 -8.03
C THR A 160 1.77 -10.81 -6.87
N LEU A 161 1.64 -10.05 -5.78
CA LEU A 161 0.88 -10.46 -4.60
C LEU A 161 -0.63 -10.56 -4.88
N ALA A 162 -1.18 -9.58 -5.62
CA ALA A 162 -2.59 -9.58 -5.97
C ALA A 162 -2.97 -10.83 -6.77
N PHE A 163 -2.19 -11.19 -7.78
CA PHE A 163 -2.46 -12.39 -8.60
C PHE A 163 -2.17 -13.69 -7.86
N LYS A 164 -1.09 -13.76 -7.06
CA LYS A 164 -0.74 -14.93 -6.25
C LYS A 164 -1.88 -15.35 -5.31
N TYR A 165 -2.53 -14.37 -4.69
CA TYR A 165 -3.57 -14.61 -3.69
C TYR A 165 -4.99 -14.33 -4.21
N ARG A 166 -5.15 -13.89 -5.45
CA ARG A 166 -6.43 -13.43 -5.97
C ARG A 166 -7.11 -12.47 -5.00
N ASN A 167 -6.41 -11.37 -4.69
CA ASN A 167 -6.80 -10.40 -3.68
C ASN A 167 -6.42 -8.99 -4.13
N PRO A 168 -7.21 -7.96 -3.83
CA PRO A 168 -6.76 -6.58 -4.06
C PRO A 168 -5.50 -6.27 -3.27
N ALA A 169 -4.59 -5.50 -3.88
CA ALA A 169 -3.39 -4.96 -3.23
C ALA A 169 -3.39 -3.43 -3.32
N MET A 170 -2.95 -2.76 -2.27
CA MET A 170 -2.88 -1.31 -2.20
C MET A 170 -1.44 -0.84 -1.97
N ILE A 171 -1.02 0.17 -2.73
CA ILE A 171 0.16 0.97 -2.46
C ILE A 171 -0.33 2.20 -1.70
N LEU A 172 -0.03 2.26 -0.40
CA LEU A 172 -0.44 3.33 0.49
C LEU A 172 0.71 4.32 0.66
N SER A 173 0.75 5.32 -0.20
CA SER A 173 1.70 6.42 -0.20
C SER A 173 1.07 7.68 0.41
N ASP A 174 1.79 8.78 0.38
CA ASP A 174 1.30 10.09 0.79
C ASP A 174 1.83 11.21 -0.13
N GLY A 175 1.33 12.42 0.05
CA GLY A 175 1.70 13.57 -0.77
C GLY A 175 3.18 13.94 -0.74
N VAL A 176 3.93 13.57 0.32
CA VAL A 176 5.39 13.79 0.37
C VAL A 176 6.07 12.88 -0.65
N ILE A 177 5.87 11.57 -0.52
CA ILE A 177 6.52 10.58 -1.41
C ILE A 177 6.03 10.75 -2.85
N GLY A 178 4.74 11.03 -3.05
CA GLY A 178 4.17 11.23 -4.38
C GLY A 178 4.76 12.43 -5.15
N GLN A 179 5.11 13.51 -4.45
CA GLN A 179 5.58 14.75 -5.05
C GLN A 179 7.11 14.94 -5.01
N MET A 180 7.82 14.25 -4.14
CA MET A 180 9.28 14.36 -4.07
C MET A 180 9.95 13.77 -5.30
N MET A 181 11.10 14.34 -5.67
CA MET A 181 11.89 13.90 -6.82
C MET A 181 13.15 13.16 -6.37
N GLU A 182 13.33 11.95 -6.90
CA GLU A 182 14.56 11.16 -6.68
C GLU A 182 15.01 10.50 -7.99
N LYS A 183 16.24 10.02 -8.01
CA LYS A 183 16.72 9.14 -9.09
C LYS A 183 16.09 7.77 -8.94
N VAL A 184 15.46 7.31 -10.00
CA VAL A 184 14.79 6.00 -10.06
C VAL A 184 15.47 5.14 -11.11
N VAL A 185 15.86 3.95 -10.71
CA VAL A 185 16.26 2.89 -11.62
C VAL A 185 14.99 2.20 -12.09
N LEU A 186 14.64 2.41 -13.35
CA LEU A 186 13.41 1.84 -13.89
C LEU A 186 13.56 0.33 -14.12
N PRO A 187 12.55 -0.47 -13.76
CA PRO A 187 12.57 -1.90 -14.01
C PRO A 187 12.63 -2.20 -15.52
N PRO A 188 13.14 -3.36 -15.94
CA PRO A 188 13.12 -3.76 -17.34
C PRO A 188 11.68 -3.85 -17.85
N MET A 189 11.49 -3.58 -19.16
CA MET A 189 10.19 -3.67 -19.80
C MET A 189 9.74 -5.13 -19.89
N LYS A 190 8.60 -5.45 -19.28
CA LYS A 190 7.92 -6.74 -19.44
C LYS A 190 6.83 -6.59 -20.50
N PRO A 191 6.70 -7.53 -21.43
CA PRO A 191 5.59 -7.50 -22.38
C PRO A 191 4.27 -7.72 -21.63
N ARG A 192 3.18 -7.23 -22.19
CA ARG A 192 1.84 -7.60 -21.74
C ARG A 192 1.61 -9.08 -22.03
N ARG A 193 0.87 -9.74 -21.15
CA ARG A 193 0.48 -11.13 -21.35
C ARG A 193 -0.44 -11.27 -22.55
N THR A 194 -0.21 -12.30 -23.35
CA THR A 194 -1.10 -12.70 -24.44
C THR A 194 -2.41 -13.26 -23.87
N GLU A 195 -3.43 -13.36 -24.73
CA GLU A 195 -4.70 -13.99 -24.31
C GLU A 195 -4.52 -15.46 -23.91
N GLU A 196 -3.62 -16.18 -24.60
CA GLU A 196 -3.30 -17.57 -24.27
C GLU A 196 -2.65 -17.70 -22.89
N GLU A 197 -1.71 -16.82 -22.55
CA GLU A 197 -1.08 -16.76 -21.22
C GLU A 197 -2.12 -16.44 -20.14
N ILE A 198 -3.04 -15.48 -20.40
CA ILE A 198 -4.11 -15.15 -19.46
C ILE A 198 -5.05 -16.33 -19.24
N LEU A 199 -5.46 -17.03 -20.29
CA LEU A 199 -6.29 -18.23 -20.18
C LEU A 199 -5.63 -19.32 -19.35
N LYS A 200 -4.31 -19.48 -19.46
CA LYS A 200 -3.52 -20.45 -18.71
C LYS A 200 -3.32 -20.06 -17.25
N GLU A 201 -2.95 -18.80 -17.01
CA GLU A 201 -2.62 -18.28 -15.66
C GLU A 201 -3.86 -17.93 -14.84
N CYS A 202 -4.95 -17.54 -15.51
CA CYS A 202 -6.19 -17.09 -14.90
C CYS A 202 -7.39 -17.95 -15.37
N PRO A 203 -7.41 -19.27 -15.10
CA PRO A 203 -8.50 -20.14 -15.56
C PRO A 203 -9.86 -19.77 -14.98
N TRP A 204 -9.88 -18.98 -13.91
CA TRP A 204 -11.05 -18.42 -13.24
C TRP A 204 -11.63 -17.19 -13.94
N ALA A 205 -10.87 -16.55 -14.85
CA ALA A 205 -11.25 -15.28 -15.45
C ALA A 205 -12.43 -15.40 -16.43
N SER A 206 -13.23 -14.34 -16.52
CA SER A 206 -14.34 -14.24 -17.47
C SER A 206 -13.82 -13.86 -18.86
N THR A 207 -13.26 -14.84 -19.57
CA THR A 207 -12.62 -14.70 -20.90
C THR A 207 -13.49 -15.21 -22.05
N GLY A 208 -14.80 -15.30 -21.83
CA GLY A 208 -15.75 -15.85 -22.78
C GLY A 208 -15.96 -17.38 -22.63
N ARG A 209 -16.90 -17.90 -23.42
CA ARG A 209 -17.21 -19.33 -23.46
C ARG A 209 -16.38 -20.01 -24.55
N THR A 210 -15.66 -21.06 -24.18
CA THR A 210 -15.04 -21.99 -25.12
C THR A 210 -15.87 -23.27 -25.21
N HIS A 211 -15.69 -24.09 -26.25
CA HIS A 211 -16.41 -25.36 -26.39
C HIS A 211 -16.06 -26.35 -25.26
N ASP A 212 -14.89 -26.18 -24.65
CA ASP A 212 -14.29 -27.15 -23.73
C ASP A 212 -14.58 -26.89 -22.24
N ARG A 213 -15.22 -25.76 -21.90
CA ARG A 213 -15.54 -25.42 -20.51
C ARG A 213 -16.84 -24.64 -20.36
N GLN A 214 -17.43 -24.72 -19.17
CA GLN A 214 -18.53 -23.84 -18.79
C GLN A 214 -18.02 -22.40 -18.61
N PRO A 215 -18.89 -21.38 -18.80
CA PRO A 215 -18.51 -19.99 -18.52
C PRO A 215 -18.19 -19.80 -17.04
N ASN A 216 -17.14 -19.02 -16.75
CA ASN A 216 -16.87 -18.59 -15.39
C ASN A 216 -17.86 -17.48 -14.98
N ILE A 217 -18.36 -17.58 -13.77
CA ILE A 217 -19.22 -16.59 -13.14
C ILE A 217 -18.41 -15.89 -12.05
N ILE A 218 -18.22 -14.58 -12.19
CA ILE A 218 -17.52 -13.77 -11.19
C ILE A 218 -18.56 -12.92 -10.46
N THR A 219 -18.74 -13.20 -9.18
CA THR A 219 -19.71 -12.52 -8.33
C THR A 219 -19.26 -12.55 -6.87
N SER A 220 -19.59 -11.50 -6.14
CA SER A 220 -19.51 -11.48 -4.68
C SER A 220 -20.88 -11.77 -4.01
N LEU A 221 -21.96 -11.84 -4.82
CA LEU A 221 -23.30 -12.16 -4.30
C LEU A 221 -23.41 -13.64 -4.00
N GLU A 222 -23.85 -13.96 -2.78
CA GLU A 222 -24.21 -15.29 -2.33
C GLU A 222 -25.47 -15.21 -1.49
N LEU A 223 -26.54 -15.86 -1.93
CA LEU A 223 -27.86 -15.76 -1.29
C LEU A 223 -28.06 -16.78 -0.17
N MET A 224 -27.29 -17.87 -0.19
CA MET A 224 -27.39 -18.93 0.82
C MET A 224 -26.38 -18.65 1.93
N PRO A 225 -26.81 -18.40 3.18
CA PRO A 225 -25.90 -18.02 4.27
C PRO A 225 -24.85 -19.08 4.56
N GLU A 226 -25.19 -20.36 4.43
CA GLU A 226 -24.22 -21.46 4.64
C GLU A 226 -23.12 -21.46 3.60
N VAL A 227 -23.44 -21.14 2.34
CA VAL A 227 -22.45 -21.01 1.26
C VAL A 227 -21.59 -19.75 1.47
N MET A 228 -22.20 -18.66 1.90
CA MET A 228 -21.47 -17.43 2.23
C MET A 228 -20.51 -17.63 3.41
N GLU A 229 -20.93 -18.39 4.43
CA GLU A 229 -20.04 -18.77 5.54
C GLU A 229 -18.82 -19.56 5.04
N GLN A 230 -19.01 -20.58 4.21
CA GLN A 230 -17.90 -21.35 3.63
C GLN A 230 -16.94 -20.48 2.82
N LYS A 231 -17.48 -19.53 2.05
CA LYS A 231 -16.69 -18.52 1.31
C LYS A 231 -15.85 -17.68 2.25
N ASN A 232 -16.42 -17.17 3.34
CA ASN A 232 -15.69 -16.40 4.35
C ASN A 232 -14.62 -17.23 5.05
N LEU A 233 -14.88 -18.50 5.39
CA LEU A 233 -13.88 -19.39 5.96
C LEU A 233 -12.69 -19.62 5.01
N HIS A 234 -12.97 -19.79 3.70
CA HIS A 234 -11.92 -19.84 2.68
C HIS A 234 -11.10 -18.55 2.62
N LEU A 235 -11.75 -17.38 2.64
CA LEU A 235 -11.06 -16.07 2.67
C LEU A 235 -10.19 -15.92 3.92
N GLN A 236 -10.68 -16.32 5.11
CA GLN A 236 -9.90 -16.25 6.34
C GLN A 236 -8.68 -17.18 6.30
N ALA A 237 -8.80 -18.37 5.74
CA ALA A 237 -7.66 -19.27 5.55
C ALA A 237 -6.60 -18.66 4.60
N LYS A 238 -7.04 -18.04 3.50
CA LYS A 238 -6.16 -17.27 2.60
C LYS A 238 -5.46 -16.12 3.31
N TYR A 239 -6.18 -15.34 4.11
CA TYR A 239 -5.61 -14.23 4.88
C TYR A 239 -4.61 -14.72 5.92
N GLN A 240 -4.85 -15.86 6.54
CA GLN A 240 -3.86 -16.45 7.45
C GLN A 240 -2.57 -16.83 6.71
N GLN A 241 -2.68 -17.43 5.53
CA GLN A 241 -1.52 -17.73 4.70
C GLN A 241 -0.74 -16.45 4.33
N ILE A 242 -1.43 -15.37 3.96
CA ILE A 242 -0.79 -14.07 3.66
C ILE A 242 -0.06 -13.54 4.90
N ARG A 243 -0.67 -13.59 6.07
CA ARG A 243 -0.04 -13.16 7.34
C ARG A 243 1.24 -13.96 7.65
N ASP A 244 1.25 -15.23 7.34
CA ASP A 244 2.39 -16.10 7.65
C ASP A 244 3.56 -15.96 6.65
N THR A 245 3.32 -15.44 5.44
CA THR A 245 4.32 -15.49 4.36
C THR A 245 4.70 -14.14 3.75
N GLU A 246 3.89 -13.08 3.94
CA GLU A 246 4.06 -11.83 3.17
C GLU A 246 4.40 -10.60 4.02
N THR A 247 4.73 -10.78 5.30
CA THR A 247 5.25 -9.67 6.12
C THR A 247 6.59 -9.18 5.61
N ARG A 248 6.75 -7.85 5.55
CA ARG A 248 7.98 -7.17 5.15
C ARG A 248 8.23 -5.98 6.06
N CYS A 249 9.48 -5.85 6.51
CA CYS A 249 9.93 -4.71 7.30
C CYS A 249 11.42 -4.45 7.06
N GLU A 250 11.87 -3.28 7.46
CA GLU A 250 13.28 -2.92 7.57
C GLU A 250 13.62 -2.53 9.00
N MET A 251 14.84 -2.81 9.40
CA MET A 251 15.37 -2.50 10.72
C MET A 251 16.72 -1.80 10.57
N THR A 252 16.80 -0.59 11.12
CA THR A 252 18.04 0.21 11.08
C THR A 252 18.51 0.47 12.50
N ASN A 253 19.74 0.08 12.82
CA ASN A 253 20.40 0.29 14.12
C ASN A 253 19.58 -0.23 15.33
N CYS A 254 18.79 -1.31 15.16
CA CYS A 254 17.96 -1.85 16.23
C CYS A 254 18.70 -2.72 17.24
N ASP A 255 19.85 -3.32 16.86
CA ASP A 255 20.51 -4.32 17.70
C ASP A 255 21.04 -3.72 19.03
N ASP A 256 21.71 -2.57 18.95
CA ASP A 256 22.31 -1.87 20.10
C ASP A 256 21.41 -0.78 20.71
N ALA A 257 20.16 -0.66 20.20
CA ALA A 257 19.23 0.39 20.61
C ALA A 257 18.61 0.11 21.99
N ASP A 258 18.41 1.16 22.77
CA ASP A 258 17.61 1.16 23.98
C ASP A 258 16.14 1.43 23.66
N TYR A 259 15.88 2.29 22.68
CA TYR A 259 14.55 2.71 22.23
C TYR A 259 14.36 2.41 20.75
N ILE A 260 13.14 2.08 20.34
CA ILE A 260 12.78 1.84 18.94
C ILE A 260 11.76 2.88 18.48
N ILE A 261 12.01 3.52 17.34
CA ILE A 261 10.97 4.26 16.61
C ILE A 261 10.32 3.28 15.65
N VAL A 262 8.97 3.26 15.63
CA VAL A 262 8.20 2.54 14.59
C VAL A 262 7.53 3.59 13.71
N ALA A 263 7.82 3.59 12.41
CA ALA A 263 7.28 4.55 11.47
C ALA A 263 7.21 3.95 10.05
N PHE A 264 6.25 4.40 9.23
CA PHE A 264 6.10 3.96 7.84
C PHE A 264 6.06 5.14 6.87
N GLY A 265 6.24 4.88 5.57
CA GLY A 265 6.11 5.88 4.52
C GLY A 265 7.01 7.10 4.75
N SER A 266 6.48 8.30 4.51
CA SER A 266 7.22 9.55 4.70
C SER A 266 7.64 9.79 6.16
N ALA A 267 6.84 9.37 7.15
CA ALA A 267 7.21 9.46 8.56
C ALA A 267 8.47 8.63 8.88
N SER A 268 8.70 7.50 8.21
CA SER A 268 9.91 6.70 8.44
C SER A 268 11.19 7.40 7.98
N ARG A 269 11.14 8.21 6.93
CA ARG A 269 12.28 9.04 6.48
C ARG A 269 12.66 10.10 7.50
N ILE A 270 11.64 10.72 8.10
CA ILE A 270 11.85 11.72 9.16
C ILE A 270 12.38 11.03 10.42
N ALA A 271 11.82 9.85 10.77
CA ALA A 271 12.26 9.04 11.89
C ALA A 271 13.71 8.54 11.75
N GLU A 272 14.17 8.25 10.53
CA GLU A 272 15.57 7.92 10.25
C GLU A 272 16.49 9.08 10.61
N LYS A 273 16.13 10.29 10.20
CA LYS A 273 16.89 11.50 10.57
C LYS A 273 16.84 11.78 12.07
N SER A 274 15.70 11.54 12.69
CA SER A 274 15.54 11.66 14.15
C SER A 274 16.40 10.66 14.90
N MET A 275 16.47 9.41 14.43
CA MET A 275 17.36 8.37 14.97
C MET A 275 18.82 8.79 14.90
N GLU A 276 19.29 9.30 13.74
CA GLU A 276 20.66 9.83 13.61
C GLU A 276 20.92 10.98 14.59
N THR A 277 19.97 11.90 14.72
CA THR A 277 20.09 13.07 15.62
C THR A 277 20.13 12.64 17.08
N ALA A 278 19.27 11.72 17.51
CA ALA A 278 19.26 11.15 18.85
C ALA A 278 20.59 10.45 19.17
N ARG A 279 21.11 9.65 18.25
CA ARG A 279 22.40 8.95 18.42
C ARG A 279 23.59 9.91 18.58
N LYS A 280 23.59 11.04 17.87
CA LYS A 280 24.59 12.11 18.09
C LYS A 280 24.50 12.74 19.48
N GLN A 281 23.35 12.69 20.11
CA GLN A 281 23.10 13.14 21.49
C GLN A 281 23.38 12.03 22.54
N GLY A 282 23.88 10.86 22.11
CA GLY A 282 24.18 9.72 22.98
C GLY A 282 22.97 8.82 23.33
N ILE A 283 21.80 9.06 22.70
CA ILE A 283 20.60 8.25 22.90
C ILE A 283 20.58 7.13 21.86
N LYS A 284 20.64 5.87 22.32
CA LYS A 284 20.65 4.70 21.42
C LYS A 284 19.26 4.38 20.92
N VAL A 285 18.93 4.89 19.74
CA VAL A 285 17.65 4.71 19.07
C VAL A 285 17.83 3.85 17.83
N GLY A 286 16.91 2.92 17.57
CA GLY A 286 16.77 2.18 16.33
C GLY A 286 15.45 2.53 15.61
N LEU A 287 15.36 2.23 14.33
CA LEU A 287 14.17 2.40 13.50
C LEU A 287 13.66 1.05 13.01
N PHE A 288 12.40 0.76 13.29
CA PHE A 288 11.64 -0.34 12.69
C PHE A 288 10.63 0.24 11.70
N ARG A 289 10.77 -0.09 10.43
CA ARG A 289 9.89 0.35 9.35
C ARG A 289 9.06 -0.83 8.82
N PRO A 290 7.76 -0.93 9.11
CA PRO A 290 6.90 -1.85 8.40
C PRO A 290 6.79 -1.40 6.94
N ILE A 291 7.06 -2.31 6.00
CA ILE A 291 6.84 -2.15 4.56
C ILE A 291 5.43 -2.63 4.22
N THR A 292 5.02 -3.79 4.74
CA THR A 292 3.63 -4.21 4.74
C THR A 292 2.92 -3.65 5.97
N LEU A 293 1.81 -2.96 5.76
CA LEU A 293 0.93 -2.51 6.84
C LEU A 293 -0.18 -3.52 7.09
N TRP A 294 -0.59 -4.25 6.06
CA TRP A 294 -1.32 -5.49 6.17
C TRP A 294 -0.75 -6.49 5.13
N PRO A 295 -0.27 -7.65 5.58
CA PRO A 295 -0.15 -8.09 6.97
C PRO A 295 0.91 -7.29 7.75
N PHE A 296 0.62 -6.98 9.00
CA PHE A 296 1.56 -6.26 9.86
C PHE A 296 2.68 -7.21 10.34
N PRO A 297 3.97 -6.80 10.37
CA PRO A 297 5.09 -7.65 10.77
C PRO A 297 5.23 -7.78 12.29
N GLU A 298 4.23 -8.40 12.93
CA GLU A 298 4.12 -8.51 14.40
C GLU A 298 5.28 -9.30 15.00
N LYS A 299 5.64 -10.45 14.38
CA LYS A 299 6.69 -11.35 14.90
C LYS A 299 8.06 -10.67 14.89
N GLU A 300 8.36 -9.94 13.80
CA GLU A 300 9.60 -9.19 13.63
C GLU A 300 9.67 -8.03 14.64
N LEU A 301 8.56 -7.32 14.85
CA LEU A 301 8.48 -6.24 15.82
C LEU A 301 8.65 -6.76 17.26
N GLN A 302 7.98 -7.85 17.64
CA GLN A 302 8.14 -8.50 18.95
C GLN A 302 9.61 -8.86 19.22
N LYS A 303 10.29 -9.41 18.20
CA LYS A 303 11.70 -9.80 18.29
C LYS A 303 12.61 -8.58 18.46
N THR A 304 12.35 -7.52 17.69
CA THR A 304 13.11 -6.27 17.74
C THR A 304 12.93 -5.51 19.04
N ALA A 305 11.71 -5.49 19.59
CA ALA A 305 11.37 -4.76 20.81
C ALA A 305 11.76 -5.51 22.10
N LYS A 306 12.13 -6.79 22.00
CA LYS A 306 12.49 -7.60 23.17
C LYS A 306 13.68 -6.99 23.94
N GLY A 307 13.46 -6.68 25.23
CA GLY A 307 14.50 -6.13 26.11
C GLY A 307 14.81 -4.64 25.87
N LYS A 308 14.02 -3.96 25.04
CA LYS A 308 14.13 -2.51 24.83
C LYS A 308 13.41 -1.77 25.97
N ARG A 309 13.81 -0.51 26.21
CA ARG A 309 13.28 0.34 27.28
C ARG A 309 11.95 1.01 26.86
N GLY A 310 11.73 1.23 25.56
CA GLY A 310 10.50 1.82 25.06
C GLY A 310 10.40 1.84 23.54
N VAL A 311 9.18 1.98 23.04
CA VAL A 311 8.84 2.10 21.62
C VAL A 311 8.06 3.40 21.41
N LEU A 312 8.53 4.25 20.49
CA LEU A 312 7.79 5.42 20.02
C LEU A 312 7.21 5.15 18.64
N VAL A 313 5.90 5.23 18.49
CA VAL A 313 5.25 5.16 17.17
C VAL A 313 5.10 6.57 16.62
N ALA A 314 5.76 6.85 15.49
CA ALA A 314 5.73 8.17 14.84
C ALA A 314 4.90 8.11 13.57
N GLU A 315 3.83 8.93 13.52
CA GLU A 315 2.84 8.91 12.43
C GLU A 315 2.40 10.33 12.06
N ILE A 316 1.92 10.52 10.80
CA ILE A 316 1.27 11.78 10.38
C ILE A 316 -0.25 11.61 10.50
N ASN A 317 -0.69 11.24 11.70
CA ASN A 317 -2.10 11.06 12.09
C ASN A 317 -2.25 11.05 13.62
N ALA A 318 -3.47 10.79 14.12
CA ALA A 318 -3.82 10.80 15.54
C ALA A 318 -3.54 9.46 16.29
N GLY A 319 -2.76 8.55 15.71
CA GLY A 319 -2.45 7.25 16.30
C GLY A 319 -3.32 6.12 15.74
N GLN A 320 -3.00 5.65 14.55
CA GLN A 320 -3.67 4.52 13.91
C GLN A 320 -2.79 3.27 13.92
N MET A 321 -1.55 3.34 13.41
CA MET A 321 -0.61 2.20 13.43
C MET A 321 -0.22 1.80 14.85
N ILE A 322 -0.20 2.72 15.79
CA ILE A 322 0.08 2.39 17.20
C ILE A 322 -0.86 1.30 17.74
N GLN A 323 -2.07 1.16 17.20
CA GLN A 323 -2.98 0.10 17.62
C GLN A 323 -2.41 -1.29 17.28
N ASP A 324 -1.84 -1.47 16.06
CA ASP A 324 -1.20 -2.71 15.67
C ASP A 324 0.10 -2.95 16.45
N VAL A 325 0.88 -1.90 16.69
CA VAL A 325 2.07 -1.99 17.54
C VAL A 325 1.72 -2.44 18.97
N LYS A 326 0.66 -1.88 19.57
CA LYS A 326 0.18 -2.29 20.90
C LYS A 326 -0.37 -3.71 20.91
N ILE A 327 -1.08 -4.13 19.85
CA ILE A 327 -1.55 -5.52 19.71
C ILE A 327 -0.34 -6.46 19.64
N ALA A 328 0.66 -6.14 18.82
CA ALA A 328 1.85 -6.95 18.66
C ALA A 328 2.68 -7.08 19.94
N LEU A 329 2.87 -5.98 20.67
CA LEU A 329 3.77 -5.93 21.83
C LEU A 329 3.08 -6.21 23.17
N GLY A 330 1.76 -6.04 23.26
CA GLY A 330 1.03 -6.16 24.52
C GLY A 330 1.64 -5.25 25.61
N ASN A 331 1.94 -5.83 26.75
CA ASN A 331 2.57 -5.14 27.89
C ASN A 331 4.08 -5.42 28.03
N SER A 332 4.72 -5.94 26.97
CA SER A 332 6.14 -6.36 27.03
C SER A 332 7.13 -5.19 27.09
N VAL A 333 6.73 -4.02 26.60
CA VAL A 333 7.52 -2.80 26.57
C VAL A 333 6.58 -1.58 26.55
N PRO A 334 6.93 -0.44 27.16
CA PRO A 334 6.16 0.79 27.04
C PRO A 334 6.05 1.25 25.58
N VAL A 335 4.83 1.60 25.13
CA VAL A 335 4.55 2.07 23.77
C VAL A 335 3.88 3.44 23.84
N GLU A 336 4.55 4.44 23.30
CA GLU A 336 4.11 5.83 23.26
C GLU A 336 3.85 6.28 21.80
N HIS A 337 3.03 7.30 21.65
CA HIS A 337 2.66 7.88 20.37
C HIS A 337 3.21 9.30 20.19
N PHE A 338 3.71 9.57 18.99
CA PHE A 338 3.95 10.92 18.48
C PHE A 338 3.26 11.09 17.13
N GLY A 339 2.48 12.16 16.96
CA GLY A 339 1.78 12.43 15.71
C GLY A 339 1.57 13.91 15.43
N ARG A 340 1.54 14.25 14.14
CA ARG A 340 1.11 15.55 13.62
C ARG A 340 -0.14 15.36 12.77
N LEU A 341 -1.00 16.35 12.75
CA LEU A 341 -2.34 16.28 12.15
C LEU A 341 -2.54 17.34 11.07
N GLY A 342 -3.59 17.17 10.26
CA GLY A 342 -4.06 18.20 9.32
C GLY A 342 -3.07 18.54 8.20
N GLY A 343 -2.13 17.64 7.88
CA GLY A 343 -1.16 17.85 6.81
C GLY A 343 0.16 18.52 7.25
N ILE A 344 0.39 18.62 8.56
CA ILE A 344 1.66 19.10 9.10
C ILE A 344 2.64 17.93 9.13
N VAL A 345 3.78 18.11 8.47
CA VAL A 345 4.90 17.16 8.49
C VAL A 345 5.78 17.50 9.70
N PRO A 346 6.12 16.52 10.57
CA PRO A 346 6.94 16.77 11.73
C PRO A 346 8.40 17.08 11.37
N ASP A 347 9.07 17.84 12.23
CA ASP A 347 10.52 17.97 12.19
C ASP A 347 11.21 16.84 12.96
N PRO A 348 12.45 16.44 12.56
CA PRO A 348 13.18 15.38 13.26
C PRO A 348 13.39 15.65 14.76
N GLU A 349 13.60 16.89 15.14
CA GLU A 349 13.81 17.33 16.53
C GLU A 349 12.55 17.10 17.40
N GLU A 350 11.36 17.22 16.83
CA GLU A 350 10.09 16.94 17.54
C GLU A 350 10.00 15.47 17.97
N ILE A 351 10.45 14.55 17.10
CA ILE A 351 10.46 13.12 17.39
C ILE A 351 11.51 12.80 18.47
N VAL A 352 12.71 13.41 18.38
CA VAL A 352 13.74 13.28 19.42
C VAL A 352 13.22 13.79 20.77
N HIS A 353 12.58 14.94 20.80
CA HIS A 353 11.97 15.49 22.01
C HIS A 353 10.87 14.56 22.57
N ALA A 354 10.08 13.94 21.70
CA ALA A 354 9.07 12.98 22.14
C ALA A 354 9.69 11.73 22.79
N ILE A 355 10.82 11.22 22.31
CA ILE A 355 11.56 10.13 22.97
C ILE A 355 12.00 10.55 24.37
N GLN A 356 12.61 11.73 24.49
CA GLN A 356 13.11 12.26 25.77
C GLN A 356 11.99 12.46 26.78
N THR A 357 10.87 13.05 26.37
CA THR A 357 9.79 13.42 27.27
C THR A 357 8.81 12.29 27.59
N LYS A 358 8.59 11.37 26.67
CA LYS A 358 7.57 10.30 26.84
C LYS A 358 8.16 8.96 27.26
N LEU A 359 9.40 8.65 26.85
CA LEU A 359 10.02 7.38 27.17
C LEU A 359 11.08 7.49 28.27
N MET A 360 11.95 8.51 28.19
CA MET A 360 13.06 8.64 29.15
C MET A 360 12.63 9.30 30.49
N SER A 361 11.60 10.16 30.48
CA SER A 361 11.14 10.84 31.71
C SER A 361 10.35 9.93 32.65
N ASN A 362 9.97 8.76 32.21
CA ASN A 362 9.22 7.76 32.99
C ASN A 362 10.14 6.75 33.70
N GLU A 363 11.46 6.98 33.65
CA GLU A 363 12.50 6.20 34.34
C GLU A 363 12.94 6.91 35.64
#